data_8837192d10bdb26a8add99503eef8e6d
#
_entry.id   8837192d10bdb26a8add99503eef8e6d
#
_cell.length_a   1.000
_cell.length_b   1.000
_cell.length_c   1.000
_cell.angle_alpha   90.00
_cell.angle_beta   90.00
_cell.angle_gamma   90.00
#
_symmetry.space_group_name_H-M   'P 1'
#
loop_
_entity.id
_entity.type
_entity.pdbx_description
1 polymer ?
#
loop_
_entity_poly.entity_id
_entity_poly.type
_entity_poly.pdbx_seq_one_letter_code
_entity_poly.pdbx_strand_id
1 'polypeptide(L)'
;MCAVCHGRGGEGYSADQAPALAQPDFLASVSDDYLRNAISAGRPGTTMSAWSSTHTGPLSRADIDAVVEFVRSWEQKPRVALDETHLSGNMTRGQAIYAAQCNQCHGARGIGGPNIHIGSPILLADATNGFLRHAIRGGRKGTLMPAFESTLGEQGTDDVIQLVRTWQTANAAVLQLAPPPAPTAPLPLGPVPLNPHGPAPVGLLTFPQTTHAEVIKAQLDRKARMALLDARAPSDYVNNHIAGAVSVPFYEPEPYFDQLPKDTWLVCYCACPHAESGTLAKKLVDHGFTKVTVLDEGLGFWSSRSYGTHGGTEP
;
A
#
# COMPACT_ATOMS: atom_id res chain seq x y z
N MET A 1 -10.10 8.41 -2.12
CA MET A 1 -8.73 7.89 -2.05
C MET A 1 -8.60 6.94 -0.85
N CYS A 2 -8.34 7.39 0.35
CA CYS A 2 -7.97 6.58 1.52
C CYS A 2 -9.03 5.57 1.98
N ALA A 3 -10.33 5.91 1.83
CA ALA A 3 -11.44 5.12 2.33
C ALA A 3 -11.60 3.73 1.66
N VAL A 4 -11.03 3.51 0.47
CA VAL A 4 -11.08 2.20 -0.22
C VAL A 4 -10.34 1.12 0.56
N CYS A 5 -9.30 1.51 1.32
CA CYS A 5 -8.50 0.62 2.17
C CYS A 5 -8.82 0.80 3.65
N HIS A 6 -8.88 2.05 4.14
CA HIS A 6 -9.02 2.36 5.56
C HIS A 6 -10.47 2.46 6.04
N GLY A 7 -11.47 2.38 5.15
CA GLY A 7 -12.87 2.61 5.48
C GLY A 7 -13.23 4.10 5.58
N ARG A 8 -14.53 4.41 5.48
CA ARG A 8 -14.99 5.82 5.49
C ARG A 8 -14.87 6.49 6.85
N GLY A 9 -15.00 5.73 7.92
CA GLY A 9 -14.81 6.19 9.30
C GLY A 9 -13.43 5.87 9.86
N GLY A 10 -12.49 5.42 9.04
CA GLY A 10 -11.16 5.02 9.50
C GLY A 10 -11.14 3.71 10.28
N GLU A 11 -12.18 2.89 10.13
CA GLU A 11 -12.35 1.59 10.81
C GLU A 11 -11.30 0.55 10.41
N GLY A 12 -10.63 0.74 9.27
CA GLY A 12 -9.61 -0.16 8.75
C GLY A 12 -10.17 -1.42 8.10
N TYR A 13 -9.27 -2.22 7.56
CA TYR A 13 -9.54 -3.56 7.02
C TYR A 13 -10.58 -3.63 5.89
N SER A 14 -10.83 -2.52 5.21
CA SER A 14 -11.70 -2.51 4.03
C SER A 14 -11.02 -3.17 2.83
N ALA A 15 -9.69 -3.02 2.72
CA ALA A 15 -8.85 -3.76 1.79
C ALA A 15 -7.43 -3.90 2.36
N ASP A 16 -6.71 -4.95 1.93
CA ASP A 16 -5.28 -5.17 2.19
C ASP A 16 -4.86 -5.10 3.66
N GLN A 17 -5.78 -5.40 4.55
CA GLN A 17 -5.56 -5.32 5.99
C GLN A 17 -5.04 -3.94 6.44
N ALA A 18 -5.44 -2.88 5.72
CA ALA A 18 -5.10 -1.51 6.06
C ALA A 18 -5.47 -1.22 7.52
N PRO A 19 -4.58 -0.59 8.31
CA PRO A 19 -4.83 -0.39 9.73
C PRO A 19 -6.03 0.51 10.00
N ALA A 20 -6.70 0.28 11.14
CA ALA A 20 -7.74 1.14 11.66
C ALA A 20 -7.16 2.49 12.09
N LEU A 21 -7.35 3.53 11.29
CA LEU A 21 -6.85 4.87 11.58
C LEU A 21 -7.59 5.54 12.75
N ALA A 22 -8.90 5.28 12.88
CA ALA A 22 -9.73 5.80 13.96
C ALA A 22 -9.60 5.02 15.28
N GLN A 23 -8.65 4.08 15.39
CA GLN A 23 -8.46 3.30 16.60
C GLN A 23 -7.96 4.21 17.74
N PRO A 24 -8.70 4.29 18.90
CA PRO A 24 -8.46 5.29 19.90
C PRO A 24 -7.07 5.26 20.56
N ASP A 25 -6.50 4.05 20.78
CA ASP A 25 -5.17 3.93 21.39
C ASP A 25 -4.05 4.26 20.38
N PHE A 26 -4.30 4.05 19.09
CA PHE A 26 -3.40 4.50 18.03
C PHE A 26 -3.36 6.03 17.98
N LEU A 27 -4.52 6.68 17.84
CA LEU A 27 -4.60 8.14 17.74
C LEU A 27 -4.08 8.83 19.00
N ALA A 28 -4.31 8.26 20.19
CA ALA A 28 -3.78 8.81 21.44
C ALA A 28 -2.25 8.72 21.53
N SER A 29 -1.60 7.80 20.81
CA SER A 29 -0.16 7.54 20.91
C SER A 29 0.66 7.98 19.70
N VAL A 30 0.04 8.22 18.55
CA VAL A 30 0.74 8.60 17.32
C VAL A 30 0.97 10.12 17.25
N SER A 31 2.10 10.57 16.70
CA SER A 31 2.37 11.98 16.45
C SER A 31 1.74 12.43 15.11
N ASP A 32 1.56 13.75 14.94
CA ASP A 32 1.12 14.31 13.66
C ASP A 32 2.19 14.11 12.57
N ASP A 33 3.47 14.18 12.96
CA ASP A 33 4.57 13.93 12.03
C ASP A 33 4.59 12.49 11.53
N TYR A 34 4.30 11.50 12.41
CA TYR A 34 4.15 10.12 11.98
C TYR A 34 3.03 9.96 10.94
N LEU A 35 1.86 10.56 11.19
CA LEU A 35 0.73 10.51 10.24
C LEU A 35 1.10 11.21 8.93
N ARG A 36 1.69 12.40 9.02
CA ARG A 36 2.12 13.18 7.86
C ARG A 36 3.13 12.42 7.00
N ASN A 37 4.15 11.84 7.63
CA ASN A 37 5.18 11.09 6.93
C ASN A 37 4.63 9.80 6.33
N ALA A 38 3.74 9.10 7.06
CA ALA A 38 3.07 7.91 6.55
C ALA A 38 2.26 8.18 5.28
N ILE A 39 1.53 9.30 5.24
CA ILE A 39 0.77 9.71 4.06
C ILE A 39 1.71 10.17 2.95
N SER A 40 2.70 10.99 3.28
CA SER A 40 3.63 11.56 2.29
C SER A 40 4.43 10.50 1.55
N ALA A 41 5.10 9.62 2.28
CA ALA A 41 6.04 8.64 1.74
C ALA A 41 5.42 7.26 1.50
N GLY A 42 4.17 7.05 1.96
CA GLY A 42 3.55 5.73 1.93
C GLY A 42 4.26 4.72 2.84
N ARG A 43 4.07 3.45 2.53
CA ARG A 43 4.74 2.33 3.22
C ARG A 43 5.33 1.37 2.17
N PRO A 44 6.54 1.64 1.67
CA PRO A 44 7.19 0.79 0.67
C PRO A 44 7.20 -0.68 1.06
N GLY A 45 6.94 -1.55 0.09
CA GLY A 45 6.76 -2.99 0.32
C GLY A 45 5.37 -3.38 0.79
N THR A 46 4.43 -2.42 0.84
CA THR A 46 3.00 -2.63 1.10
C THR A 46 2.18 -1.95 0.00
N THR A 47 0.86 -2.05 0.07
CA THR A 47 -0.08 -1.38 -0.83
C THR A 47 -0.39 0.08 -0.45
N MET A 48 0.26 0.61 0.59
CA MET A 48 0.12 2.01 1.00
C MET A 48 1.01 2.91 0.14
N SER A 49 0.43 3.50 -0.89
CA SER A 49 1.09 4.42 -1.83
C SER A 49 1.65 5.67 -1.15
N ALA A 50 2.68 6.28 -1.76
CA ALA A 50 3.11 7.63 -1.42
C ALA A 50 2.15 8.65 -2.03
N TRP A 51 1.58 9.54 -1.22
CA TRP A 51 0.55 10.48 -1.68
C TRP A 51 1.06 11.90 -1.88
N SER A 52 2.26 12.24 -1.40
CA SER A 52 2.84 13.58 -1.58
C SER A 52 3.25 13.84 -3.02
N SER A 53 3.03 15.06 -3.48
CA SER A 53 3.55 15.54 -4.78
C SER A 53 5.08 15.47 -4.89
N THR A 54 5.80 15.45 -3.77
CA THR A 54 7.25 15.19 -3.75
C THR A 54 7.63 13.73 -4.07
N HIS A 55 6.64 12.85 -4.09
CA HIS A 55 6.77 11.42 -4.41
C HIS A 55 5.89 11.03 -5.60
N THR A 56 5.60 11.97 -6.51
CA THR A 56 4.70 11.79 -7.65
C THR A 56 3.23 11.52 -7.28
N GLY A 57 2.85 11.69 -6.03
CA GLY A 57 1.46 11.62 -5.58
C GLY A 57 0.69 12.91 -5.88
N PRO A 58 -0.64 12.90 -5.72
CA PRO A 58 -1.49 14.05 -6.08
C PRO A 58 -1.60 15.12 -4.99
N LEU A 59 -1.13 14.86 -3.75
CA LEU A 59 -1.38 15.74 -2.61
C LEU A 59 -0.24 16.72 -2.38
N SER A 60 -0.58 18.00 -2.26
CA SER A 60 0.32 19.02 -1.74
C SER A 60 0.57 18.83 -0.24
N ARG A 61 1.53 19.57 0.31
CA ARG A 61 1.76 19.60 1.76
C ARG A 61 0.52 20.05 2.53
N ALA A 62 -0.19 21.06 2.03
CA ALA A 62 -1.41 21.56 2.67
C ALA A 62 -2.54 20.53 2.66
N ASP A 63 -2.69 19.78 1.56
CA ASP A 63 -3.68 18.70 1.48
C ASP A 63 -3.37 17.60 2.50
N ILE A 64 -2.10 17.23 2.67
CA ILE A 64 -1.68 16.23 3.66
C ILE A 64 -1.96 16.72 5.08
N ASP A 65 -1.67 17.98 5.38
CA ASP A 65 -1.97 18.57 6.69
C ASP A 65 -3.48 18.56 6.96
N ALA A 66 -4.31 18.86 5.96
CA ALA A 66 -5.78 18.77 6.07
C ALA A 66 -6.26 17.30 6.29
N VAL A 67 -5.62 16.33 5.64
CA VAL A 67 -5.92 14.90 5.88
C VAL A 67 -5.55 14.49 7.30
N VAL A 68 -4.41 14.97 7.81
CA VAL A 68 -3.98 14.70 9.21
C VAL A 68 -5.01 15.29 10.19
N GLU A 69 -5.44 16.55 9.98
CA GLU A 69 -6.48 17.19 10.79
C GLU A 69 -7.79 16.39 10.75
N PHE A 70 -8.20 15.93 9.57
CA PHE A 70 -9.39 15.08 9.44
C PHE A 70 -9.25 13.76 10.22
N VAL A 71 -8.11 13.08 10.13
CA VAL A 71 -7.84 11.85 10.90
C VAL A 71 -7.88 12.15 12.41
N ARG A 72 -7.37 13.30 12.83
CA ARG A 72 -7.41 13.76 14.22
C ARG A 72 -8.83 14.02 14.73
N SER A 73 -9.77 14.38 13.85
CA SER A 73 -11.19 14.56 14.24
C SER A 73 -11.83 13.28 14.78
N TRP A 74 -11.22 12.12 14.56
CA TRP A 74 -11.65 10.84 15.14
C TRP A 74 -11.08 10.54 16.52
N GLU A 75 -10.26 11.43 17.11
CA GLU A 75 -9.73 11.25 18.46
C GLU A 75 -10.86 11.14 19.50
N GLN A 76 -10.80 10.07 20.29
CA GLN A 76 -11.78 9.79 21.38
C GLN A 76 -11.13 9.83 22.76
N LYS A 77 -9.78 9.90 22.82
CA LYS A 77 -9.00 9.90 24.04
C LYS A 77 -7.96 11.01 24.02
N PRO A 78 -7.60 11.57 25.17
CA PRO A 78 -6.44 12.46 25.26
C PRO A 78 -5.15 11.76 24.79
N ARG A 79 -4.26 12.54 24.23
CA ARG A 79 -2.91 12.04 23.88
C ARG A 79 -2.18 11.57 25.12
N VAL A 80 -1.50 10.43 25.01
CA VAL A 80 -0.75 9.84 26.10
C VAL A 80 0.69 10.35 26.11
N ALA A 81 1.25 10.56 27.30
CA ALA A 81 2.69 10.77 27.46
C ALA A 81 3.40 9.44 27.19
N LEU A 82 4.24 9.41 26.16
CA LEU A 82 5.01 8.22 25.81
C LEU A 82 6.27 8.10 26.68
N ASP A 83 6.59 6.87 27.05
CA ASP A 83 7.83 6.56 27.76
C ASP A 83 9.00 6.49 26.76
N GLU A 84 9.74 7.59 26.64
CA GLU A 84 10.91 7.73 25.77
C GLU A 84 12.24 7.49 26.53
N THR A 85 12.20 6.80 27.65
CA THR A 85 13.42 6.42 28.38
C THR A 85 14.38 5.60 27.51
N HIS A 86 15.63 5.60 27.86
CA HIS A 86 16.67 4.87 27.14
C HIS A 86 16.32 3.39 27.02
N LEU A 87 16.47 2.84 25.81
CA LEU A 87 16.19 1.43 25.53
C LEU A 87 17.28 0.53 26.16
N SER A 88 16.88 -0.39 27.02
CA SER A 88 17.79 -1.28 27.76
C SER A 88 17.62 -2.76 27.41
N GLY A 89 17.15 -3.06 26.19
CA GLY A 89 16.82 -4.40 25.73
C GLY A 89 18.03 -5.27 25.38
N ASN A 90 17.80 -6.58 25.37
CA ASN A 90 18.72 -7.59 24.87
C ASN A 90 18.19 -8.20 23.58
N MET A 91 18.90 -8.00 22.49
CA MET A 91 18.49 -8.43 21.15
C MET A 91 18.27 -9.95 21.02
N THR A 92 19.10 -10.77 21.70
CA THR A 92 18.98 -12.24 21.63
C THR A 92 17.69 -12.73 22.31
N ARG A 93 17.38 -12.16 23.49
CA ARG A 93 16.07 -12.44 24.14
C ARG A 93 14.92 -11.92 23.30
N GLY A 94 15.04 -10.70 22.74
CA GLY A 94 14.06 -10.14 21.84
C GLY A 94 13.76 -11.01 20.63
N GLN A 95 14.78 -11.64 20.06
CA GLN A 95 14.62 -12.58 18.93
C GLN A 95 13.81 -13.83 19.34
N ALA A 96 14.07 -14.38 20.53
CA ALA A 96 13.31 -15.53 21.04
C ALA A 96 11.84 -15.16 21.30
N ILE A 97 11.60 -14.00 21.92
CA ILE A 97 10.24 -13.49 22.18
C ILE A 97 9.51 -13.22 20.86
N TYR A 98 10.16 -12.54 19.92
CA TYR A 98 9.57 -12.21 18.62
C TYR A 98 9.17 -13.44 17.84
N ALA A 99 10.04 -14.44 17.79
CA ALA A 99 9.77 -15.70 17.10
C ALA A 99 8.54 -16.43 17.69
N ALA A 100 8.38 -16.38 19.01
CA ALA A 100 7.29 -17.05 19.72
C ALA A 100 5.95 -16.28 19.69
N GLN A 101 5.97 -14.95 19.71
CA GLN A 101 4.78 -14.14 19.98
C GLN A 101 4.37 -13.21 18.83
N CYS A 102 5.28 -12.81 17.95
CA CYS A 102 5.06 -11.72 17.00
C CYS A 102 5.12 -12.18 15.54
N ASN A 103 6.03 -13.13 15.23
CA ASN A 103 6.39 -13.53 13.88
C ASN A 103 5.19 -14.04 13.05
N GLN A 104 4.24 -14.74 13.67
CA GLN A 104 3.08 -15.28 12.97
C GLN A 104 2.23 -14.17 12.32
N CYS A 105 2.13 -13.02 12.98
CA CYS A 105 1.33 -11.89 12.50
C CYS A 105 2.12 -10.90 11.69
N HIS A 106 3.38 -10.63 12.06
CA HIS A 106 4.19 -9.57 11.45
C HIS A 106 5.24 -10.08 10.46
N GLY A 107 5.43 -11.40 10.37
CA GLY A 107 6.40 -12.03 9.47
C GLY A 107 7.84 -11.93 9.96
N ALA A 108 8.73 -12.64 9.27
CA ALA A 108 10.15 -12.63 9.56
C ALA A 108 10.73 -11.20 9.40
N ARG A 109 11.43 -10.74 10.41
CA ARG A 109 11.96 -9.36 10.47
C ARG A 109 10.89 -8.26 10.35
N GLY A 110 9.64 -8.55 10.79
CA GLY A 110 8.54 -7.59 10.78
C GLY A 110 8.00 -7.25 9.39
N ILE A 111 8.26 -8.07 8.39
CA ILE A 111 7.76 -7.92 7.01
C ILE A 111 7.25 -9.26 6.47
N GLY A 112 6.31 -9.20 5.52
CA GLY A 112 5.77 -10.40 4.86
C GLY A 112 4.75 -11.19 5.67
N GLY A 113 4.34 -10.71 6.84
CA GLY A 113 3.22 -11.27 7.59
C GLY A 113 1.86 -10.71 7.12
N PRO A 114 0.76 -11.29 7.63
CA PRO A 114 -0.59 -10.87 7.24
C PRO A 114 -1.02 -9.52 7.86
N ASN A 115 -0.23 -8.92 8.72
CA ASN A 115 -0.52 -7.65 9.38
C ASN A 115 0.53 -6.59 9.06
N ILE A 116 0.43 -5.43 9.72
CA ILE A 116 1.31 -4.27 9.49
C ILE A 116 2.79 -4.67 9.49
N HIS A 117 3.52 -4.20 8.49
CA HIS A 117 4.97 -4.39 8.35
C HIS A 117 5.74 -3.52 9.34
N ILE A 118 5.80 -3.96 10.60
CA ILE A 118 6.48 -3.23 11.69
C ILE A 118 8.00 -3.12 11.51
N GLY A 119 8.58 -3.92 10.63
CA GLY A 119 10.00 -3.84 10.23
C GLY A 119 10.27 -2.88 9.08
N SER A 120 9.28 -2.11 8.62
CA SER A 120 9.47 -1.10 7.58
C SER A 120 10.44 -0.01 8.06
N PRO A 121 11.53 0.29 7.33
CA PRO A 121 12.47 1.36 7.69
C PRO A 121 11.81 2.72 7.85
N ILE A 122 10.83 3.06 7.01
CA ILE A 122 10.09 4.33 7.08
C ILE A 122 9.21 4.35 8.33
N LEU A 123 8.48 3.27 8.63
CA LEU A 123 7.71 3.18 9.86
C LEU A 123 8.62 3.34 11.08
N LEU A 124 9.75 2.65 11.10
CA LEU A 124 10.68 2.67 12.23
C LEU A 124 11.42 4.02 12.38
N ALA A 125 11.57 4.78 11.30
CA ALA A 125 12.11 6.15 11.39
C ALA A 125 11.14 7.10 12.10
N ASP A 126 9.83 6.92 11.89
CA ASP A 126 8.79 7.77 12.47
C ASP A 126 8.33 7.31 13.85
N ALA A 127 8.30 6.00 14.10
CA ALA A 127 7.85 5.41 15.36
C ALA A 127 8.92 5.55 16.43
N THR A 128 8.65 6.31 17.48
CA THR A 128 9.56 6.44 18.65
C THR A 128 9.60 5.14 19.47
N ASN A 129 10.57 5.01 20.39
CA ASN A 129 10.61 3.87 21.29
C ASN A 129 9.40 3.84 22.23
N GLY A 130 8.97 5.01 22.69
CA GLY A 130 7.76 5.14 23.51
C GLY A 130 6.50 4.73 22.77
N PHE A 131 6.37 5.09 21.49
CA PHE A 131 5.26 4.60 20.67
C PHE A 131 5.25 3.07 20.54
N LEU A 132 6.42 2.46 20.30
CA LEU A 132 6.55 1.01 20.21
C LEU A 132 6.24 0.33 21.56
N ARG A 133 6.75 0.86 22.69
CA ARG A 133 6.41 0.37 24.03
C ARG A 133 4.91 0.40 24.27
N HIS A 134 4.30 1.55 24.03
CA HIS A 134 2.85 1.71 24.20
C HIS A 134 2.06 0.73 23.34
N ALA A 135 2.47 0.55 22.08
CA ALA A 135 1.82 -0.38 21.15
C ALA A 135 1.94 -1.85 21.59
N ILE A 136 3.11 -2.28 22.06
CA ILE A 136 3.35 -3.67 22.49
C ILE A 136 2.68 -3.93 23.84
N ARG A 137 2.86 -3.07 24.82
CA ARG A 137 2.34 -3.25 26.17
C ARG A 137 0.82 -3.20 26.20
N GLY A 138 0.22 -2.17 25.60
CA GLY A 138 -1.23 -1.96 25.57
C GLY A 138 -1.99 -2.75 24.51
N GLY A 139 -1.31 -3.23 23.49
CA GLY A 139 -1.95 -3.78 22.29
C GLY A 139 -2.74 -2.73 21.51
N ARG A 140 -3.67 -3.18 20.70
CA ARG A 140 -4.63 -2.32 19.96
C ARG A 140 -6.03 -2.86 20.15
N LYS A 141 -6.75 -2.33 21.14
CA LYS A 141 -8.08 -2.79 21.51
C LYS A 141 -9.02 -2.77 20.30
N GLY A 142 -9.74 -3.86 20.09
CA GLY A 142 -10.63 -4.03 18.94
C GLY A 142 -9.94 -4.50 17.66
N THR A 143 -8.64 -4.82 17.72
CA THR A 143 -7.87 -5.42 16.63
C THR A 143 -7.29 -6.79 17.06
N LEU A 144 -6.58 -7.44 16.14
CA LEU A 144 -5.87 -8.71 16.43
C LEU A 144 -4.58 -8.53 17.25
N MET A 145 -4.15 -7.30 17.55
CA MET A 145 -2.94 -7.03 18.33
C MET A 145 -3.25 -7.08 19.83
N PRO A 146 -2.90 -8.16 20.54
CA PRO A 146 -3.15 -8.26 21.97
C PRO A 146 -2.21 -7.39 22.80
N ALA A 147 -2.58 -7.14 24.06
CA ALA A 147 -1.70 -6.51 25.03
C ALA A 147 -0.66 -7.51 25.56
N PHE A 148 0.59 -7.12 25.61
CA PHE A 148 1.70 -7.96 26.08
C PHE A 148 2.28 -7.52 27.44
N GLU A 149 1.70 -6.52 28.10
CA GLU A 149 2.19 -6.02 29.40
C GLU A 149 2.39 -7.14 30.42
N SER A 150 1.37 -7.97 30.64
CA SER A 150 1.43 -9.06 31.61
C SER A 150 2.35 -10.22 31.22
N THR A 151 2.64 -10.37 29.93
CA THR A 151 3.45 -11.48 29.40
C THR A 151 4.94 -11.12 29.33
N LEU A 152 5.24 -9.90 28.88
CA LEU A 152 6.62 -9.45 28.60
C LEU A 152 7.17 -8.53 29.69
N GLY A 153 6.32 -7.76 30.36
CA GLY A 153 6.75 -6.68 31.26
C GLY A 153 7.59 -5.63 30.51
N GLU A 154 8.26 -4.78 31.27
CA GLU A 154 9.12 -3.72 30.71
C GLU A 154 10.33 -4.29 29.99
N GLN A 155 11.05 -5.21 30.62
CA GLN A 155 12.29 -5.77 30.07
C GLN A 155 12.05 -6.55 28.79
N GLY A 156 11.04 -7.43 28.74
CA GLY A 156 10.74 -8.19 27.53
C GLY A 156 10.25 -7.31 26.39
N THR A 157 9.55 -6.22 26.72
CA THR A 157 9.14 -5.21 25.73
C THR A 157 10.36 -4.53 25.12
N ASP A 158 11.30 -4.08 25.95
CA ASP A 158 12.53 -3.43 25.50
C ASP A 158 13.43 -4.39 24.70
N ASP A 159 13.48 -5.67 25.08
CA ASP A 159 14.19 -6.70 24.34
C ASP A 159 13.67 -6.82 22.89
N VAL A 160 12.35 -6.86 22.72
CA VAL A 160 11.71 -6.90 21.38
C VAL A 160 11.99 -5.62 20.59
N ILE A 161 11.87 -4.45 21.20
CA ILE A 161 12.13 -3.17 20.53
C ILE A 161 13.59 -3.09 20.09
N GLN A 162 14.53 -3.53 20.93
CA GLN A 162 15.96 -3.57 20.57
C GLN A 162 16.21 -4.40 19.30
N LEU A 163 15.55 -5.54 19.18
CA LEU A 163 15.57 -6.33 17.95
C LEU A 163 14.97 -5.56 16.77
N VAL A 164 13.73 -5.06 16.92
CA VAL A 164 12.97 -4.38 15.86
C VAL A 164 13.77 -3.19 15.30
N ARG A 165 14.48 -2.44 16.13
CA ARG A 165 15.33 -1.31 15.69
C ARG A 165 16.44 -1.72 14.72
N THR A 166 16.96 -2.95 14.82
CA THR A 166 17.97 -3.43 13.87
C THR A 166 17.43 -3.56 12.45
N TRP A 167 16.14 -3.70 12.30
CA TRP A 167 15.50 -3.86 10.99
C TRP A 167 15.38 -2.57 10.19
N GLN A 168 15.46 -1.42 10.84
CA GLN A 168 15.42 -0.14 10.14
C GLN A 168 16.52 -0.06 9.05
N THR A 169 17.71 -0.57 9.31
CA THR A 169 18.78 -0.64 8.32
C THR A 169 18.75 -1.93 7.50
N ALA A 170 18.53 -3.07 8.18
CA ALA A 170 18.59 -4.38 7.52
C ALA A 170 17.51 -4.59 6.44
N ASN A 171 16.31 -4.04 6.63
CA ASN A 171 15.24 -4.16 5.67
C ASN A 171 15.28 -3.10 4.55
N ALA A 172 16.03 -2.03 4.68
CA ALA A 172 16.14 -1.00 3.65
C ALA A 172 16.59 -1.57 2.29
N ALA A 173 17.59 -2.44 2.31
CA ALA A 173 18.08 -3.11 1.10
C ALA A 173 17.09 -4.14 0.55
N VAL A 174 16.34 -4.82 1.43
CA VAL A 174 15.36 -5.86 1.03
C VAL A 174 14.15 -5.24 0.36
N LEU A 175 13.68 -4.09 0.86
CA LEU A 175 12.52 -3.39 0.31
C LEU A 175 12.87 -2.50 -0.88
N GLN A 176 14.12 -2.51 -1.33
CA GLN A 176 14.61 -1.72 -2.47
C GLN A 176 14.11 -0.26 -2.42
N LEU A 177 14.29 0.39 -1.26
CA LEU A 177 13.89 1.80 -1.06
C LEU A 177 14.76 2.70 -1.96
N ALA A 178 14.39 2.79 -3.23
CA ALA A 178 14.96 3.78 -4.13
C ALA A 178 14.51 5.19 -3.68
N PRO A 179 15.33 6.23 -3.87
CA PRO A 179 14.85 7.59 -3.72
C PRO A 179 13.66 7.80 -4.67
N PRO A 180 12.63 8.52 -4.24
CA PRO A 180 11.48 8.81 -5.09
C PRO A 180 11.98 9.50 -6.37
N PRO A 181 11.44 9.11 -7.55
CA PRO A 181 11.75 9.80 -8.78
C PRO A 181 11.30 11.27 -8.68
N ALA A 182 11.94 12.14 -9.42
CA ALA A 182 11.53 13.54 -9.51
C ALA A 182 10.06 13.62 -9.97
N PRO A 183 9.23 14.49 -9.35
CA PRO A 183 7.82 14.56 -9.69
C PRO A 183 7.65 15.04 -11.14
N THR A 184 7.01 14.21 -11.95
CA THR A 184 6.49 14.57 -13.27
C THR A 184 4.99 14.32 -13.22
N ALA A 185 4.20 15.35 -13.06
CA ALA A 185 2.75 15.23 -13.04
C ALA A 185 2.15 15.99 -14.24
N PRO A 186 1.01 15.49 -14.80
CA PRO A 186 0.55 14.12 -14.80
C PRO A 186 1.44 13.23 -15.69
N LEU A 187 1.53 11.95 -15.38
CA LEU A 187 2.24 11.01 -16.26
C LEU A 187 1.55 11.00 -17.62
N PRO A 188 2.29 11.20 -18.74
CA PRO A 188 1.66 11.13 -20.05
C PRO A 188 1.12 9.73 -20.29
N LEU A 189 -0.10 9.63 -20.83
CA LEU A 189 -0.56 8.39 -21.39
C LEU A 189 0.29 8.09 -22.62
N GLY A 190 1.14 7.10 -22.53
CA GLY A 190 1.88 6.57 -23.68
C GLY A 190 0.95 5.87 -24.68
N PRO A 191 1.46 5.10 -25.65
CA PRO A 191 0.62 4.35 -26.57
C PRO A 191 -0.26 3.37 -25.79
N VAL A 192 -1.56 3.69 -25.66
CA VAL A 192 -2.49 2.98 -24.78
C VAL A 192 -2.76 1.53 -25.25
N PRO A 193 -3.07 1.24 -26.54
CA PRO A 193 -3.30 -0.13 -26.93
C PRO A 193 -1.98 -0.86 -27.20
N LEU A 194 -1.73 -1.90 -26.43
CA LEU A 194 -0.73 -2.89 -26.78
C LEU A 194 -1.17 -3.65 -28.04
N ASN A 195 -0.21 -3.92 -28.95
CA ASN A 195 -0.44 -4.66 -30.18
C ASN A 195 -1.64 -4.13 -30.98
N PRO A 196 -1.63 -2.87 -31.45
CA PRO A 196 -2.82 -2.23 -32.05
C PRO A 196 -3.41 -2.98 -33.25
N HIS A 197 -2.60 -3.80 -33.93
CA HIS A 197 -3.00 -4.66 -35.06
C HIS A 197 -3.16 -6.13 -34.67
N GLY A 198 -3.08 -6.46 -33.38
CA GLY A 198 -3.20 -7.82 -32.88
C GLY A 198 -4.65 -8.33 -32.89
N PRO A 199 -4.83 -9.65 -32.76
CA PRO A 199 -6.16 -10.24 -32.64
C PRO A 199 -6.89 -9.74 -31.41
N ALA A 200 -8.22 -9.82 -31.45
CA ALA A 200 -9.02 -9.56 -30.25
C ALA A 200 -8.69 -10.60 -29.15
N PRO A 201 -8.56 -10.19 -27.89
CA PRO A 201 -8.36 -11.13 -26.79
C PRO A 201 -9.60 -12.00 -26.60
N VAL A 202 -9.37 -13.23 -26.11
CA VAL A 202 -10.43 -14.19 -25.80
C VAL A 202 -10.31 -14.64 -24.33
N GLY A 203 -11.45 -15.01 -23.74
CA GLY A 203 -11.49 -15.50 -22.35
C GLY A 203 -11.43 -14.40 -21.30
N LEU A 204 -11.43 -13.13 -21.67
CA LEU A 204 -11.57 -12.03 -20.72
C LEU A 204 -13.03 -11.93 -20.25
N LEU A 205 -13.22 -11.74 -18.95
CA LEU A 205 -14.52 -11.57 -18.33
C LEU A 205 -14.82 -10.09 -18.15
N THR A 206 -16.07 -9.69 -18.41
CA THR A 206 -16.48 -8.28 -18.28
C THR A 206 -16.73 -7.94 -16.81
N PHE A 207 -16.24 -6.79 -16.37
CA PHE A 207 -16.56 -6.26 -15.03
C PHE A 207 -18.11 -6.24 -14.80
N PRO A 208 -18.61 -6.66 -13.62
CA PRO A 208 -17.89 -6.83 -12.34
C PRO A 208 -17.15 -8.17 -12.14
N GLN A 209 -17.14 -9.08 -13.09
CA GLN A 209 -16.29 -10.26 -13.01
C GLN A 209 -14.83 -9.89 -13.23
N THR A 210 -13.93 -10.67 -12.64
CA THR A 210 -12.48 -10.51 -12.75
C THR A 210 -11.89 -11.54 -13.69
N THR A 211 -10.72 -11.26 -14.25
CA THR A 211 -10.02 -12.19 -15.13
C THR A 211 -8.69 -12.59 -14.49
N HIS A 212 -8.43 -13.88 -14.41
CA HIS A 212 -7.19 -14.42 -13.86
C HIS A 212 -5.95 -13.97 -14.63
N ALA A 213 -4.87 -13.72 -13.91
CA ALA A 213 -3.60 -13.25 -14.45
C ALA A 213 -3.05 -14.14 -15.58
N GLU A 214 -3.21 -15.46 -15.46
CA GLU A 214 -2.74 -16.42 -16.45
C GLU A 214 -3.50 -16.27 -17.78
N VAL A 215 -4.79 -15.94 -17.73
CA VAL A 215 -5.58 -15.67 -18.95
C VAL A 215 -5.10 -14.39 -19.62
N ILE A 216 -4.91 -13.32 -18.85
CA ILE A 216 -4.39 -12.04 -19.37
C ILE A 216 -2.99 -12.24 -19.96
N LYS A 217 -2.10 -12.94 -19.22
CA LYS A 217 -0.75 -13.25 -19.70
C LYS A 217 -0.78 -14.02 -21.01
N ALA A 218 -1.62 -15.02 -21.13
CA ALA A 218 -1.77 -15.80 -22.38
C ALA A 218 -2.21 -14.91 -23.56
N GLN A 219 -3.04 -13.89 -23.31
CA GLN A 219 -3.43 -12.95 -24.37
C GLN A 219 -2.27 -12.01 -24.77
N LEU A 220 -1.46 -11.56 -23.81
CA LEU A 220 -0.25 -10.78 -24.09
C LEU A 220 0.77 -11.60 -24.93
N ASP A 221 0.97 -12.88 -24.60
CA ASP A 221 1.86 -13.76 -25.34
C ASP A 221 1.40 -13.99 -26.80
N ARG A 222 0.09 -14.02 -27.01
CA ARG A 222 -0.52 -14.08 -28.34
C ARG A 222 -0.52 -12.75 -29.09
N LYS A 223 0.07 -11.70 -28.49
CA LYS A 223 0.05 -10.34 -29.04
C LYS A 223 -1.36 -9.81 -29.31
N ALA A 224 -2.32 -10.15 -28.43
CA ALA A 224 -3.68 -9.65 -28.54
C ALA A 224 -3.74 -8.13 -28.27
N ARG A 225 -4.69 -7.45 -28.95
CA ARG A 225 -4.90 -6.00 -28.80
C ARG A 225 -5.69 -5.72 -27.52
N MET A 226 -5.03 -5.12 -26.52
CA MET A 226 -5.63 -4.70 -25.25
C MET A 226 -4.89 -3.50 -24.67
N ALA A 227 -5.44 -2.89 -23.65
CA ALA A 227 -4.76 -1.87 -22.83
C ALA A 227 -4.67 -2.35 -21.39
N LEU A 228 -3.51 -2.17 -20.77
CA LEU A 228 -3.29 -2.44 -19.35
C LEU A 228 -3.30 -1.10 -18.61
N LEU A 229 -4.18 -0.95 -17.61
CA LEU A 229 -4.37 0.29 -16.86
C LEU A 229 -3.96 0.06 -15.41
N ASP A 230 -2.89 0.70 -14.98
CA ASP A 230 -2.48 0.73 -13.58
C ASP A 230 -3.35 1.73 -12.81
N ALA A 231 -4.18 1.20 -11.92
CA ALA A 231 -5.12 2.01 -11.14
C ALA A 231 -4.48 2.67 -9.91
N ARG A 232 -3.26 2.30 -9.55
CA ARG A 232 -2.55 2.80 -8.37
C ARG A 232 -2.14 4.26 -8.51
N ALA A 233 -1.61 4.82 -7.42
CA ALA A 233 -1.00 6.15 -7.48
C ALA A 233 0.22 6.15 -8.45
N PRO A 234 0.51 7.28 -9.14
CA PRO A 234 1.65 7.39 -10.04
C PRO A 234 3.00 7.05 -9.39
N SER A 235 3.15 7.27 -8.09
CA SER A 235 4.33 6.86 -7.33
C SER A 235 4.60 5.36 -7.39
N ASP A 236 3.54 4.55 -7.32
CA ASP A 236 3.65 3.09 -7.40
C ASP A 236 3.90 2.62 -8.83
N TYR A 237 3.24 3.25 -9.80
CA TYR A 237 3.48 2.99 -11.21
C TYR A 237 4.97 3.21 -11.57
N VAL A 238 5.53 4.35 -11.18
CA VAL A 238 6.95 4.67 -11.46
C VAL A 238 7.91 3.70 -10.78
N ASN A 239 7.56 3.19 -9.60
CA ASN A 239 8.39 2.20 -8.92
C ASN A 239 8.40 0.86 -9.65
N ASN A 240 7.24 0.36 -10.03
CA ASN A 240 7.10 -0.91 -10.74
C ASN A 240 5.67 -1.08 -11.28
N HIS A 241 5.53 -1.42 -12.54
CA HIS A 241 4.24 -1.68 -13.20
C HIS A 241 4.33 -2.86 -14.16
N ILE A 242 3.20 -3.38 -14.62
CA ILE A 242 3.17 -4.42 -15.67
C ILE A 242 3.69 -3.82 -16.97
N ALA A 243 4.66 -4.46 -17.61
CA ALA A 243 5.26 -3.96 -18.84
C ALA A 243 4.22 -3.67 -19.92
N GLY A 244 4.23 -2.46 -20.44
CA GLY A 244 3.27 -1.96 -21.41
C GLY A 244 1.98 -1.39 -20.80
N ALA A 245 1.88 -1.29 -19.47
CA ALA A 245 0.76 -0.63 -18.82
C ALA A 245 0.90 0.89 -18.85
N VAL A 246 -0.22 1.59 -18.79
CA VAL A 246 -0.29 3.05 -18.62
C VAL A 246 -0.90 3.39 -17.26
N SER A 247 -0.46 4.51 -16.66
CA SER A 247 -0.98 4.97 -15.37
C SER A 247 -2.32 5.68 -15.53
N VAL A 248 -3.37 5.13 -14.93
CA VAL A 248 -4.72 5.73 -14.88
C VAL A 248 -5.21 5.65 -13.44
N PRO A 249 -4.85 6.62 -12.57
CA PRO A 249 -5.16 6.56 -11.16
C PRO A 249 -6.66 6.49 -10.88
N PHE A 250 -7.07 5.53 -10.02
CA PHE A 250 -8.49 5.26 -9.73
C PHE A 250 -9.25 6.44 -9.13
N TYR A 251 -8.54 7.35 -8.46
CA TYR A 251 -9.15 8.48 -7.76
C TYR A 251 -9.47 9.66 -8.69
N GLU A 252 -8.79 9.77 -9.84
CA GLU A 252 -8.97 10.85 -10.82
C GLU A 252 -8.72 10.34 -12.25
N PRO A 253 -9.49 9.37 -12.75
CA PRO A 253 -9.30 8.82 -14.10
C PRO A 253 -9.96 9.65 -15.20
N GLU A 254 -10.83 10.60 -14.84
CA GLU A 254 -11.67 11.36 -15.77
C GLU A 254 -10.86 12.09 -16.86
N PRO A 255 -9.70 12.71 -16.58
CA PRO A 255 -8.87 13.38 -17.59
C PRO A 255 -8.33 12.44 -18.68
N TYR A 256 -8.34 11.14 -18.44
CA TYR A 256 -7.82 10.14 -19.38
C TYR A 256 -8.89 9.51 -20.27
N PHE A 257 -10.18 9.66 -19.97
CA PHE A 257 -11.25 8.95 -20.65
C PHE A 257 -11.31 9.19 -22.16
N ASP A 258 -11.02 10.41 -22.60
CA ASP A 258 -11.02 10.75 -24.03
C ASP A 258 -9.82 10.16 -24.79
N GLN A 259 -8.78 9.75 -24.07
CA GLN A 259 -7.57 9.14 -24.61
C GLN A 259 -7.65 7.60 -24.65
N LEU A 260 -8.60 7.01 -23.93
CA LEU A 260 -8.77 5.57 -23.85
C LEU A 260 -9.60 5.04 -25.02
N PRO A 261 -9.18 3.96 -25.70
CA PRO A 261 -9.90 3.40 -26.84
C PRO A 261 -11.18 2.66 -26.39
N LYS A 262 -12.34 3.05 -26.94
CA LYS A 262 -13.63 2.43 -26.58
C LYS A 262 -13.87 1.05 -27.21
N ASP A 263 -13.12 0.72 -28.24
CA ASP A 263 -13.24 -0.54 -28.99
C ASP A 263 -12.26 -1.64 -28.51
N THR A 264 -11.40 -1.32 -27.57
CA THR A 264 -10.32 -2.17 -27.07
C THR A 264 -10.63 -2.62 -25.63
N TRP A 265 -10.22 -3.85 -25.28
CA TRP A 265 -10.30 -4.31 -23.90
C TRP A 265 -9.38 -3.51 -22.99
N LEU A 266 -9.94 -2.97 -21.92
CA LEU A 266 -9.24 -2.27 -20.84
C LEU A 266 -9.12 -3.22 -19.66
N VAL A 267 -7.89 -3.57 -19.30
CA VAL A 267 -7.55 -4.45 -18.19
C VAL A 267 -7.05 -3.57 -17.04
N CYS A 268 -7.88 -3.34 -16.03
CA CYS A 268 -7.52 -2.57 -14.86
C CYS A 268 -6.81 -3.48 -13.85
N TYR A 269 -5.74 -3.00 -13.22
CA TYR A 269 -5.09 -3.72 -12.14
C TYR A 269 -4.62 -2.77 -11.03
N CYS A 270 -4.39 -3.33 -9.84
CA CYS A 270 -3.74 -2.68 -8.71
C CYS A 270 -2.84 -3.68 -7.99
N ALA A 271 -2.21 -3.27 -6.90
CA ALA A 271 -1.44 -4.17 -6.05
C ALA A 271 -2.35 -5.04 -5.17
N CYS A 272 -3.50 -4.50 -4.81
CA CYS A 272 -4.50 -5.09 -3.92
C CYS A 272 -5.55 -5.92 -4.66
N PRO A 273 -6.29 -6.80 -3.96
CA PRO A 273 -7.45 -7.46 -4.54
C PRO A 273 -8.59 -6.46 -4.81
N HIS A 274 -8.60 -5.83 -5.97
CA HIS A 274 -9.70 -5.09 -6.59
C HIS A 274 -10.12 -3.73 -5.97
N ALA A 275 -9.56 -3.26 -4.86
CA ALA A 275 -10.02 -2.03 -4.23
C ALA A 275 -9.89 -0.81 -5.17
N GLU A 276 -8.72 -0.59 -5.71
CA GLU A 276 -8.43 0.51 -6.62
C GLU A 276 -8.84 0.19 -8.06
N SER A 277 -8.43 -0.98 -8.58
CA SER A 277 -8.75 -1.40 -9.94
C SER A 277 -10.25 -1.62 -10.17
N GLY A 278 -10.97 -2.13 -9.17
CA GLY A 278 -12.43 -2.24 -9.23
C GLY A 278 -13.12 -0.86 -9.21
N THR A 279 -12.57 0.10 -8.46
CA THR A 279 -13.06 1.49 -8.48
C THR A 279 -12.85 2.14 -9.84
N LEU A 280 -11.66 1.98 -10.44
CA LEU A 280 -11.38 2.44 -11.80
C LEU A 280 -12.30 1.78 -12.82
N ALA A 281 -12.42 0.45 -12.78
CA ALA A 281 -13.26 -0.31 -13.70
C ALA A 281 -14.72 0.16 -13.64
N LYS A 282 -15.26 0.39 -12.43
CA LYS A 282 -16.60 0.93 -12.26
C LYS A 282 -16.76 2.30 -12.91
N LYS A 283 -15.82 3.23 -12.69
CA LYS A 283 -15.88 4.57 -13.31
C LYS A 283 -15.82 4.49 -14.83
N LEU A 284 -15.00 3.60 -15.39
CA LEU A 284 -14.93 3.37 -16.84
C LEU A 284 -16.27 2.86 -17.39
N VAL A 285 -16.89 1.86 -16.73
CA VAL A 285 -18.20 1.33 -17.15
C VAL A 285 -19.29 2.40 -17.03
N ASP A 286 -19.31 3.16 -15.95
CA ASP A 286 -20.23 4.29 -15.75
C ASP A 286 -20.08 5.36 -16.84
N HIS A 287 -18.87 5.51 -17.42
CA HIS A 287 -18.57 6.41 -18.54
C HIS A 287 -18.78 5.78 -19.94
N GLY A 288 -19.33 4.58 -20.01
CA GLY A 288 -19.74 3.93 -21.26
C GLY A 288 -18.69 3.03 -21.91
N PHE A 289 -17.61 2.66 -21.23
CA PHE A 289 -16.71 1.62 -21.70
C PHE A 289 -17.32 0.23 -21.46
N THR A 290 -17.42 -0.58 -22.49
CA THR A 290 -18.11 -1.89 -22.44
C THR A 290 -17.16 -3.08 -22.35
N LYS A 291 -15.88 -2.89 -22.68
CA LYS A 291 -14.84 -3.92 -22.68
C LYS A 291 -13.86 -3.65 -21.53
N VAL A 292 -14.33 -3.81 -20.29
CA VAL A 292 -13.53 -3.56 -19.09
C VAL A 292 -13.46 -4.84 -18.27
N THR A 293 -12.28 -5.19 -17.83
CA THR A 293 -12.02 -6.28 -16.88
C THR A 293 -11.04 -5.85 -15.79
N VAL A 294 -11.00 -6.61 -14.71
CA VAL A 294 -10.03 -6.42 -13.60
C VAL A 294 -9.15 -7.66 -13.52
N LEU A 295 -7.84 -7.47 -13.42
CA LEU A 295 -6.89 -8.54 -13.12
C LEU A 295 -7.13 -9.03 -11.68
N ASP A 296 -7.47 -10.31 -11.54
CA ASP A 296 -7.99 -10.88 -10.28
C ASP A 296 -6.96 -10.84 -9.15
N GLU A 297 -5.77 -11.35 -9.38
CA GLU A 297 -4.78 -11.55 -8.32
C GLU A 297 -3.88 -10.34 -8.07
N GLY A 298 -3.97 -9.30 -8.91
CA GLY A 298 -3.19 -8.07 -8.80
C GLY A 298 -1.71 -8.21 -9.14
N LEU A 299 -0.97 -7.09 -9.01
CA LEU A 299 0.44 -6.98 -9.39
C LEU A 299 1.36 -7.90 -8.57
N GLY A 300 1.03 -8.14 -7.29
CA GLY A 300 1.83 -9.01 -6.43
C GLY A 300 1.95 -10.43 -6.98
N PHE A 301 0.83 -11.01 -7.39
CA PHE A 301 0.82 -12.32 -8.04
C PHE A 301 1.56 -12.30 -9.38
N TRP A 302 1.31 -11.29 -10.22
CA TRP A 302 1.98 -11.10 -11.51
C TRP A 302 3.51 -11.14 -11.37
N SER A 303 4.04 -10.37 -10.43
CA SER A 303 5.48 -10.32 -10.14
C SER A 303 6.00 -11.65 -9.58
N SER A 304 5.25 -12.32 -8.72
CA SER A 304 5.65 -13.62 -8.14
C SER A 304 5.79 -14.73 -9.18
N ARG A 305 5.06 -14.61 -10.30
CA ARG A 305 5.17 -15.50 -11.46
C ARG A 305 6.29 -15.10 -12.42
N SER A 306 7.06 -14.07 -12.11
CA SER A 306 8.07 -13.50 -13.00
C SER A 306 7.50 -13.08 -14.36
N TYR A 307 6.26 -12.65 -14.40
CA TYR A 307 5.68 -12.00 -15.57
C TYR A 307 6.28 -10.60 -15.73
N GLY A 308 6.40 -10.12 -16.94
CA GLY A 308 7.15 -8.89 -17.24
C GLY A 308 6.61 -7.67 -16.48
N THR A 309 7.52 -7.01 -15.75
CA THR A 309 7.29 -5.72 -15.11
C THR A 309 8.36 -4.72 -15.52
N HIS A 310 8.06 -3.45 -15.40
CA HIS A 310 8.94 -2.34 -15.74
C HIS A 310 8.89 -1.27 -14.64
N GLY A 311 9.95 -0.50 -14.49
CA GLY A 311 10.01 0.67 -13.61
C GLY A 311 10.30 1.92 -14.43
N GLY A 312 9.90 3.09 -13.93
CA GLY A 312 10.04 4.36 -14.64
C GLY A 312 8.70 4.93 -15.11
N THR A 313 8.76 5.94 -15.97
CA THR A 313 7.56 6.66 -16.47
C THR A 313 7.04 6.12 -17.80
N GLU A 314 7.82 5.28 -18.46
CA GLU A 314 7.46 4.67 -19.76
C GLU A 314 6.67 3.37 -19.52
N PRO A 315 5.67 3.07 -20.38
CA PRO A 315 4.89 1.84 -20.33
C PRO A 315 5.69 0.54 -20.46
#